data_35e48444c192cb3f2f59622de51d3ea0
#
_entry.id   35e48444c192cb3f2f59622de51d3ea0
#
_cell.length_a   1.000
_cell.length_b   1.000
_cell.length_c   1.000
_cell.angle_alpha   90.00
_cell.angle_beta   90.00
_cell.angle_gamma   90.00
#
_symmetry.space_group_name_H-M   'P 1'
#
loop_
_entity.id
_entity.type
_entity.pdbx_description
1 polymer ?
#
loop_
_entity_poly.entity_id
_entity_poly.type
_entity_poly.pdbx_seq_one_letter_code
_entity_poly.pdbx_strand_id
1 'polypeptide(L)'
;MLPPRKPRVPEPPLPDEVTGKELDRAIHHQLRTLTKENAEGVARHLVMVGALLAADDLELALAHAQTAARRAGRVPAAREALGMVTYRMGDYARALGEFRTVRRLSGSNHLLPLMVDCERGLGRHARALELAASPEARTLTQAEREELAIVVSGVRRDLDQLSAALLALDIPALHRPSSYRLHYAYADTLLALGRATEARTWFTRAAAADTDGETDALERLDELDGTVVVDLLEDADEDPQSDESPTEGGEDLEGRP
;
A
#
# COMPACT_ATOMS: atom_id res chain seq x y z
N MET A 1 -1.59 -14.98 46.00
CA MET A 1 -0.55 -15.40 45.05
C MET A 1 -0.83 -14.71 43.72
N LEU A 2 0.03 -13.81 43.26
CA LEU A 2 -0.14 -13.15 41.95
C LEU A 2 0.17 -14.18 40.86
N PRO A 3 -0.60 -14.21 39.74
CA PRO A 3 -0.32 -15.13 38.64
C PRO A 3 1.07 -14.83 38.05
N PRO A 4 1.79 -15.83 37.52
CA PRO A 4 3.10 -15.63 36.95
C PRO A 4 3.02 -14.62 35.78
N ARG A 5 3.95 -13.68 35.75
CA ARG A 5 4.05 -12.71 34.62
C ARG A 5 4.27 -13.49 33.32
N LYS A 6 3.43 -13.20 32.32
CA LYS A 6 3.65 -13.75 30.98
C LYS A 6 5.08 -13.42 30.50
N PRO A 7 5.77 -14.38 29.85
CA PRO A 7 7.10 -14.13 29.31
C PRO A 7 7.09 -12.88 28.43
N ARG A 8 8.10 -12.03 28.57
CA ARG A 8 8.27 -10.85 27.66
C ARG A 8 8.54 -11.39 26.27
N VAL A 9 7.74 -10.96 25.30
CA VAL A 9 8.03 -11.20 23.88
C VAL A 9 9.34 -10.47 23.57
N PRO A 10 10.37 -11.14 23.00
CA PRO A 10 11.60 -10.47 22.58
C PRO A 10 11.32 -9.28 21.67
N GLU A 11 12.10 -8.22 21.82
CA GLU A 11 12.01 -7.07 20.93
C GLU A 11 12.93 -7.30 19.73
N PRO A 12 12.55 -6.90 18.51
CA PRO A 12 13.42 -7.00 17.36
C PRO A 12 14.63 -6.07 17.54
N PRO A 13 15.81 -6.46 17.01
CA PRO A 13 17.03 -5.67 17.14
C PRO A 13 16.86 -4.32 16.46
N LEU A 14 17.52 -3.31 17.01
CA LEU A 14 17.55 -1.95 16.46
C LEU A 14 18.98 -1.65 15.98
N PRO A 15 19.19 -1.35 14.69
CA PRO A 15 20.49 -0.90 14.19
C PRO A 15 20.97 0.36 14.92
N ASP A 16 22.28 0.49 15.12
CA ASP A 16 22.85 1.64 15.86
C ASP A 16 22.65 2.97 15.11
N GLU A 17 22.54 2.91 13.79
CA GLU A 17 22.33 4.04 12.89
C GLU A 17 20.94 4.66 13.04
N VAL A 18 19.94 3.85 13.48
CA VAL A 18 18.58 4.32 13.69
C VAL A 18 18.49 5.06 15.01
N THR A 19 18.38 6.38 14.94
CA THR A 19 18.41 7.24 16.12
C THR A 19 17.04 7.68 16.63
N GLY A 20 16.01 7.56 15.78
CA GLY A 20 14.65 8.05 16.02
C GLY A 20 14.49 9.54 15.72
N LYS A 21 15.55 10.27 15.35
CA LYS A 21 15.50 11.70 14.99
C LYS A 21 14.88 11.93 13.62
N GLU A 22 14.76 10.88 12.84
CA GLU A 22 14.21 10.82 11.49
C GLU A 22 12.70 11.05 11.48
N LEU A 23 12.03 10.90 12.63
CA LEU A 23 10.58 11.12 12.75
C LEU A 23 10.21 12.60 12.72
N ASP A 24 9.01 12.85 12.22
CA ASP A 24 8.40 14.18 12.24
C ASP A 24 8.26 14.76 13.65
N ARG A 25 8.35 16.09 13.74
CA ARG A 25 8.20 16.83 15.01
C ARG A 25 6.84 16.55 15.70
N ALA A 26 5.80 16.31 14.92
CA ALA A 26 4.47 15.98 15.44
C ALA A 26 4.47 14.64 16.20
N ILE A 27 5.16 13.63 15.67
CA ILE A 27 5.32 12.33 16.33
C ILE A 27 6.15 12.49 17.61
N HIS A 28 7.27 13.20 17.54
CA HIS A 28 8.08 13.50 18.73
C HIS A 28 7.27 14.19 19.83
N HIS A 29 6.36 15.11 19.46
CA HIS A 29 5.49 15.77 20.45
C HIS A 29 4.56 14.77 21.15
N GLN A 30 4.04 13.78 20.44
CA GLN A 30 3.20 12.73 21.03
C GLN A 30 4.00 11.85 22.01
N LEU A 31 5.28 11.59 21.72
CA LEU A 31 6.16 10.76 22.55
C LEU A 31 6.59 11.45 23.87
N ARG A 32 6.39 12.76 24.02
CA ARG A 32 6.71 13.50 25.25
C ARG A 32 5.97 13.03 26.50
N THR A 33 4.90 12.27 26.34
CA THR A 33 4.14 11.68 27.45
C THR A 33 4.85 10.47 28.08
N LEU A 34 5.91 9.99 27.44
CA LEU A 34 6.73 8.85 27.89
C LEU A 34 7.98 9.31 28.62
N THR A 35 8.61 8.41 29.39
CA THR A 35 9.96 8.67 29.89
C THR A 35 10.94 8.80 28.71
N LYS A 36 12.03 9.54 28.88
CA LYS A 36 13.00 9.81 27.82
C LYS A 36 13.50 8.52 27.13
N GLU A 37 13.94 7.56 27.94
CA GLU A 37 14.44 6.26 27.44
C GLU A 37 13.36 5.50 26.64
N ASN A 38 12.11 5.49 27.14
CA ASN A 38 11.03 4.83 26.44
C ASN A 38 10.64 5.56 25.15
N ALA A 39 10.64 6.89 25.16
CA ALA A 39 10.37 7.72 23.99
C ALA A 39 11.41 7.47 22.88
N GLU A 40 12.70 7.43 23.23
CA GLU A 40 13.80 7.14 22.31
C GLU A 40 13.67 5.72 21.71
N GLY A 41 13.40 4.71 22.54
CA GLY A 41 13.21 3.35 22.06
C GLY A 41 11.99 3.21 21.12
N VAL A 42 10.85 3.84 21.47
CA VAL A 42 9.66 3.85 20.64
C VAL A 42 9.91 4.58 19.31
N ALA A 43 10.60 5.72 19.35
CA ALA A 43 10.96 6.48 18.15
C ALA A 43 11.76 5.62 17.16
N ARG A 44 12.79 4.92 17.64
CA ARG A 44 13.60 4.02 16.82
C ARG A 44 12.78 2.90 16.19
N HIS A 45 11.87 2.28 16.95
CA HIS A 45 10.96 1.28 16.38
C HIS A 45 10.02 1.86 15.32
N LEU A 46 9.52 3.08 15.49
CA LEU A 46 8.66 3.73 14.50
C LEU A 46 9.40 4.06 13.20
N VAL A 47 10.68 4.49 13.29
CA VAL A 47 11.54 4.67 12.11
C VAL A 47 11.70 3.35 11.36
N MET A 48 12.00 2.26 12.09
CA MET A 48 12.11 0.93 11.47
C MET A 48 10.81 0.50 10.78
N VAL A 49 9.64 0.78 11.37
CA VAL A 49 8.36 0.48 10.71
C VAL A 49 8.25 1.20 9.38
N GLY A 50 8.58 2.49 9.31
CA GLY A 50 8.53 3.24 8.05
C GLY A 50 9.47 2.69 6.99
N ALA A 51 10.73 2.40 7.36
CA ALA A 51 11.73 1.85 6.45
C ALA A 51 11.33 0.44 5.92
N LEU A 52 10.83 -0.42 6.81
CA LEU A 52 10.44 -1.78 6.46
C LEU A 52 9.15 -1.82 5.63
N LEU A 53 8.20 -0.92 5.86
CA LEU A 53 7.02 -0.75 4.99
C LEU A 53 7.42 -0.32 3.58
N ALA A 54 8.43 0.54 3.44
CA ALA A 54 8.97 0.95 2.15
C ALA A 54 9.73 -0.18 1.44
N ALA A 55 10.36 -1.09 2.20
CA ALA A 55 11.06 -2.26 1.69
C ALA A 55 10.14 -3.49 1.53
N ASP A 56 8.85 -3.36 1.80
CA ASP A 56 7.82 -4.43 1.80
C ASP A 56 8.13 -5.63 2.73
N ASP A 57 9.01 -5.45 3.73
CA ASP A 57 9.26 -6.45 4.79
C ASP A 57 8.20 -6.31 5.89
N LEU A 58 7.00 -6.82 5.61
CA LEU A 58 5.84 -6.66 6.47
C LEU A 58 5.95 -7.44 7.79
N GLU A 59 6.65 -8.57 7.81
CA GLU A 59 6.78 -9.38 9.03
C GLU A 59 7.68 -8.69 10.06
N LEU A 60 8.82 -8.18 9.63
CA LEU A 60 9.71 -7.44 10.52
C LEU A 60 9.11 -6.09 10.91
N ALA A 61 8.41 -5.40 9.99
CA ALA A 61 7.63 -4.20 10.29
C ALA A 61 6.60 -4.46 11.40
N LEU A 62 5.89 -5.60 11.33
CA LEU A 62 4.92 -5.99 12.35
C LEU A 62 5.57 -6.18 13.73
N ALA A 63 6.73 -6.81 13.80
CA ALA A 63 7.45 -7.02 15.06
C ALA A 63 7.84 -5.69 15.71
N HIS A 64 8.34 -4.73 14.92
CA HIS A 64 8.67 -3.37 15.38
C HIS A 64 7.41 -2.59 15.77
N ALA A 65 6.34 -2.61 14.98
CA ALA A 65 5.08 -1.93 15.27
C ALA A 65 4.40 -2.46 16.54
N GLN A 66 4.39 -3.79 16.73
CA GLN A 66 3.89 -4.40 17.96
C GLN A 66 4.70 -3.98 19.18
N THR A 67 6.01 -3.86 19.04
CA THR A 67 6.89 -3.41 20.12
C THR A 67 6.61 -1.96 20.49
N ALA A 68 6.50 -1.07 19.49
CA ALA A 68 6.11 0.33 19.70
C ALA A 68 4.74 0.42 20.40
N ALA A 69 3.73 -0.31 19.93
CA ALA A 69 2.39 -0.33 20.52
C ALA A 69 2.35 -0.92 21.94
N ARG A 70 3.20 -1.89 22.26
CA ARG A 70 3.33 -2.40 23.64
C ARG A 70 3.94 -1.36 24.59
N ARG A 71 4.97 -0.64 24.12
CA ARG A 71 5.69 0.36 24.91
C ARG A 71 4.92 1.67 25.05
N ALA A 72 4.13 2.03 24.03
CA ALA A 72 3.47 3.32 23.90
C ALA A 72 1.99 3.19 23.48
N GLY A 73 1.23 2.27 24.05
CA GLY A 73 -0.13 1.93 23.62
C GLY A 73 -1.18 3.05 23.74
N ARG A 74 -0.83 4.19 24.37
CA ARG A 74 -1.67 5.40 24.45
C ARG A 74 -1.17 6.51 23.53
N VAL A 75 -0.10 6.28 22.79
CA VAL A 75 0.43 7.23 21.80
C VAL A 75 -0.21 6.91 20.44
N PRO A 76 -0.94 7.84 19.82
CA PRO A 76 -1.59 7.63 18.53
C PRO A 76 -0.66 7.09 17.46
N ALA A 77 0.53 7.68 17.28
CA ALA A 77 1.49 7.25 16.27
C ALA A 77 1.91 5.78 16.39
N ALA A 78 2.04 5.24 17.61
CA ALA A 78 2.39 3.82 17.80
C ALA A 78 1.24 2.88 17.40
N ARG A 79 -0.01 3.32 17.58
CA ARG A 79 -1.20 2.57 17.15
C ARG A 79 -1.42 2.68 15.66
N GLU A 80 -1.16 3.85 15.10
CA GLU A 80 -1.24 4.12 13.67
C GLU A 80 -0.23 3.26 12.90
N ALA A 81 1.03 3.22 13.34
CA ALA A 81 2.06 2.37 12.76
C ALA A 81 1.63 0.88 12.75
N LEU A 82 1.06 0.38 13.85
CA LEU A 82 0.56 -1.00 13.90
C LEU A 82 -0.65 -1.19 12.96
N GLY A 83 -1.54 -0.22 12.89
CA GLY A 83 -2.67 -0.22 11.97
C GLY A 83 -2.24 -0.26 10.51
N MET A 84 -1.25 0.56 10.13
CA MET A 84 -0.72 0.60 8.76
C MET A 84 -0.08 -0.73 8.35
N VAL A 85 0.74 -1.32 9.20
CA VAL A 85 1.36 -2.62 8.91
C VAL A 85 0.30 -3.72 8.75
N THR A 86 -0.65 -3.81 9.68
CA THR A 86 -1.71 -4.82 9.60
C THR A 86 -2.63 -4.59 8.39
N TYR A 87 -2.86 -3.34 7.99
CA TYR A 87 -3.56 -3.00 6.76
C TYR A 87 -2.81 -3.51 5.51
N ARG A 88 -1.50 -3.22 5.40
CA ARG A 88 -0.66 -3.72 4.30
C ARG A 88 -0.61 -5.25 4.23
N MET A 89 -0.71 -5.93 5.38
CA MET A 89 -0.80 -7.40 5.47
C MET A 89 -2.19 -7.96 5.13
N GLY A 90 -3.19 -7.12 4.88
CA GLY A 90 -4.58 -7.55 4.65
C GLY A 90 -5.34 -7.95 5.92
N ASP A 91 -4.76 -7.80 7.12
CA ASP A 91 -5.48 -8.01 8.40
C ASP A 91 -6.36 -6.78 8.71
N TYR A 92 -7.35 -6.58 7.84
CA TYR A 92 -8.26 -5.43 7.91
C TYR A 92 -9.03 -5.36 9.23
N ALA A 93 -9.31 -6.49 9.86
CA ALA A 93 -10.03 -6.51 11.14
C ALA A 93 -9.18 -5.87 12.25
N ARG A 94 -7.91 -6.22 12.30
CA ARG A 94 -6.96 -5.68 13.28
C ARG A 94 -6.63 -4.22 12.95
N ALA A 95 -6.34 -3.89 11.69
CA ALA A 95 -6.08 -2.53 11.25
C ALA A 95 -7.21 -1.57 11.65
N LEU A 96 -8.46 -1.94 11.37
CA LEU A 96 -9.63 -1.17 11.74
C LEU A 96 -9.75 -0.95 13.25
N GLY A 97 -9.38 -1.94 14.06
CA GLY A 97 -9.33 -1.83 15.52
C GLY A 97 -8.30 -0.79 16.00
N GLU A 98 -7.12 -0.80 15.40
CA GLU A 98 -6.05 0.15 15.70
C GLU A 98 -6.43 1.58 15.22
N PHE A 99 -6.96 1.75 14.02
CA PHE A 99 -7.40 3.05 13.49
C PHE A 99 -8.54 3.66 14.34
N ARG A 100 -9.50 2.86 14.81
CA ARG A 100 -10.52 3.32 15.77
C ARG A 100 -9.88 3.77 17.09
N THR A 101 -8.82 3.10 17.52
CA THR A 101 -8.07 3.48 18.72
C THR A 101 -7.34 4.80 18.51
N VAL A 102 -6.69 4.99 17.35
CA VAL A 102 -6.06 6.28 16.98
C VAL A 102 -7.09 7.41 17.02
N ARG A 103 -8.25 7.24 16.37
CA ARG A 103 -9.32 8.25 16.37
C ARG A 103 -9.76 8.62 17.79
N ARG A 104 -9.94 7.62 18.65
CA ARG A 104 -10.35 7.85 20.06
C ARG A 104 -9.27 8.58 20.88
N LEU A 105 -7.98 8.35 20.59
CA LEU A 105 -6.86 8.95 21.31
C LEU A 105 -6.54 10.37 20.83
N SER A 106 -6.62 10.62 19.52
CA SER A 106 -6.23 11.89 18.89
C SER A 106 -7.40 12.84 18.66
N GLY A 107 -8.64 12.32 18.55
CA GLY A 107 -9.80 13.08 18.07
C GLY A 107 -9.77 13.36 16.56
N SER A 108 -8.74 12.93 15.84
CA SER A 108 -8.58 13.14 14.39
C SER A 108 -9.31 12.08 13.59
N ASN A 109 -9.82 12.47 12.42
CA ASN A 109 -10.49 11.58 11.47
C ASN A 109 -9.65 11.29 10.22
N HIS A 110 -8.36 11.65 10.19
CA HIS A 110 -7.48 11.51 9.00
C HIS A 110 -7.39 10.07 8.47
N LEU A 111 -7.59 9.06 9.32
CA LEU A 111 -7.59 7.64 8.94
C LEU A 111 -8.97 7.13 8.48
N LEU A 112 -9.97 8.01 8.33
CA LEU A 112 -11.31 7.60 7.90
C LEU A 112 -11.30 6.88 6.53
N PRO A 113 -10.56 7.32 5.50
CA PRO A 113 -10.47 6.60 4.25
C PRO A 113 -9.98 5.15 4.42
N LEU A 114 -8.92 4.95 5.21
CA LEU A 114 -8.39 3.61 5.50
C LEU A 114 -9.36 2.75 6.32
N MET A 115 -10.14 3.37 7.23
CA MET A 115 -11.18 2.64 7.98
C MET A 115 -12.31 2.18 7.05
N VAL A 116 -12.69 2.99 6.07
CA VAL A 116 -13.69 2.64 5.03
C VAL A 116 -13.16 1.50 4.18
N ASP A 117 -11.89 1.56 3.77
CA ASP A 117 -11.28 0.51 2.98
C ASP A 117 -11.11 -0.81 3.77
N CYS A 118 -10.81 -0.74 5.06
CA CYS A 118 -10.85 -1.92 5.93
C CYS A 118 -12.24 -2.58 5.96
N GLU A 119 -13.32 -1.80 6.07
CA GLU A 119 -14.69 -2.36 6.03
C GLU A 119 -14.99 -2.96 4.65
N ARG A 120 -14.48 -2.36 3.56
CA ARG A 120 -14.53 -2.90 2.20
C ARG A 120 -13.80 -4.23 2.11
N GLY A 121 -12.53 -4.29 2.55
CA GLY A 121 -11.71 -5.51 2.53
C GLY A 121 -12.27 -6.64 3.39
N LEU A 122 -13.12 -6.32 4.38
CA LEU A 122 -13.89 -7.28 5.18
C LEU A 122 -15.21 -7.71 4.51
N GLY A 123 -15.50 -7.26 3.29
CA GLY A 123 -16.74 -7.52 2.57
C GLY A 123 -17.97 -6.81 3.15
N ARG A 124 -17.78 -5.81 4.01
CA ARG A 124 -18.84 -5.09 4.71
C ARG A 124 -19.21 -3.79 3.98
N HIS A 125 -19.50 -3.88 2.69
CA HIS A 125 -19.73 -2.74 1.79
C HIS A 125 -20.76 -1.73 2.30
N ALA A 126 -21.87 -2.21 2.89
CA ALA A 126 -22.89 -1.31 3.46
C ALA A 126 -22.32 -0.45 4.59
N ARG A 127 -21.50 -1.04 5.49
CA ARG A 127 -20.84 -0.32 6.58
C ARG A 127 -19.77 0.64 6.08
N ALA A 128 -19.04 0.26 5.03
CA ALA A 128 -18.06 1.13 4.38
C ALA A 128 -18.74 2.41 3.86
N LEU A 129 -19.85 2.27 3.13
CA LEU A 129 -20.60 3.41 2.61
C LEU A 129 -21.27 4.25 3.71
N GLU A 130 -21.77 3.62 4.76
CA GLU A 130 -22.33 4.31 5.92
C GLU A 130 -21.25 5.13 6.64
N LEU A 131 -20.06 4.55 6.85
CA LEU A 131 -18.92 5.21 7.46
C LEU A 131 -18.40 6.37 6.59
N ALA A 132 -18.34 6.20 5.28
CA ALA A 132 -17.95 7.25 4.34
C ALA A 132 -18.94 8.43 4.32
N ALA A 133 -20.21 8.18 4.57
CA ALA A 133 -21.26 9.21 4.64
C ALA A 133 -21.39 9.85 6.03
N SER A 134 -20.58 9.45 7.00
CA SER A 134 -20.66 9.94 8.39
C SER A 134 -20.31 11.43 8.52
N PRO A 135 -20.77 12.12 9.58
CA PRO A 135 -20.41 13.52 9.81
C PRO A 135 -18.90 13.78 9.89
N GLU A 136 -18.13 12.80 10.32
CA GLU A 136 -16.68 12.84 10.43
C GLU A 136 -15.99 13.07 9.08
N ALA A 137 -16.57 12.60 7.97
CA ALA A 137 -16.05 12.85 6.63
C ALA A 137 -15.99 14.34 6.26
N ARG A 138 -16.81 15.18 6.91
CA ARG A 138 -16.80 16.64 6.68
C ARG A 138 -15.56 17.33 7.28
N THR A 139 -14.89 16.68 8.22
CA THR A 139 -13.71 17.21 8.91
C THR A 139 -12.41 16.89 8.16
N LEU A 140 -12.48 16.07 7.13
CA LEU A 140 -11.34 15.66 6.34
C LEU A 140 -10.73 16.84 5.57
N THR A 141 -9.42 16.85 5.47
CA THR A 141 -8.68 17.71 4.55
C THR A 141 -9.04 17.36 3.10
N GLN A 142 -8.61 18.19 2.19
CA GLN A 142 -8.89 17.94 0.79
C GLN A 142 -8.24 16.66 0.27
N ALA A 143 -6.97 16.41 0.60
CA ALA A 143 -6.28 15.18 0.21
C ALA A 143 -6.97 13.92 0.78
N GLU A 144 -7.39 13.97 2.04
CA GLU A 144 -8.11 12.86 2.67
C GLU A 144 -9.51 12.63 2.03
N ARG A 145 -10.17 13.69 1.53
CA ARG A 145 -11.43 13.55 0.78
C ARG A 145 -11.22 12.92 -0.60
N GLU A 146 -10.09 13.18 -1.25
CA GLU A 146 -9.72 12.52 -2.51
C GLU A 146 -9.52 11.04 -2.29
N GLU A 147 -8.76 10.65 -1.27
CA GLU A 147 -8.58 9.24 -0.89
C GLU A 147 -9.92 8.59 -0.53
N LEU A 148 -10.78 9.27 0.22
CA LEU A 148 -12.11 8.75 0.54
C LEU A 148 -12.96 8.52 -0.71
N ALA A 149 -12.91 9.41 -1.70
CA ALA A 149 -13.63 9.27 -2.96
C ALA A 149 -13.14 8.05 -3.76
N ILE A 150 -11.82 7.82 -3.80
CA ILE A 150 -11.21 6.66 -4.44
C ILE A 150 -11.71 5.37 -3.78
N VAL A 151 -11.66 5.31 -2.45
CA VAL A 151 -12.12 4.13 -1.69
C VAL A 151 -13.62 3.89 -1.90
N VAL A 152 -14.46 4.94 -1.85
CA VAL A 152 -15.92 4.82 -2.10
C VAL A 152 -16.19 4.31 -3.50
N SER A 153 -15.45 4.77 -4.51
CA SER A 153 -15.52 4.23 -5.87
C SER A 153 -15.20 2.75 -5.89
N GLY A 154 -14.13 2.32 -5.20
CA GLY A 154 -13.79 0.91 -5.05
C GLY A 154 -14.92 0.09 -4.43
N VAL A 155 -15.53 0.57 -3.33
CA VAL A 155 -16.71 -0.09 -2.71
C VAL A 155 -17.87 -0.24 -3.70
N ARG A 156 -18.13 0.79 -4.51
CA ARG A 156 -19.20 0.77 -5.52
C ARG A 156 -18.90 -0.21 -6.65
N ARG A 157 -17.64 -0.31 -7.07
CA ARG A 157 -17.19 -1.29 -8.06
C ARG A 157 -17.36 -2.72 -7.55
N ASP A 158 -16.98 -3.00 -6.31
CA ASP A 158 -17.17 -4.32 -5.68
C ASP A 158 -18.64 -4.74 -5.62
N LEU A 159 -19.56 -3.77 -5.64
CA LEU A 159 -21.02 -3.97 -5.72
C LEU A 159 -21.56 -3.96 -7.15
N ASP A 160 -20.71 -3.95 -8.18
CA ASP A 160 -21.06 -3.83 -9.60
C ASP A 160 -21.87 -2.56 -9.93
N GLN A 161 -21.69 -1.50 -9.15
CA GLN A 161 -22.37 -0.21 -9.31
C GLN A 161 -21.46 0.80 -10.03
N LEU A 162 -20.99 0.46 -11.24
CA LEU A 162 -19.97 1.22 -11.97
C LEU A 162 -20.33 2.70 -12.20
N SER A 163 -21.58 3.01 -12.53
CA SER A 163 -22.02 4.41 -12.69
C SER A 163 -21.96 5.19 -11.38
N ALA A 164 -22.29 4.56 -10.25
CA ALA A 164 -22.18 5.18 -8.93
C ALA A 164 -20.71 5.30 -8.49
N ALA A 165 -19.86 4.38 -8.90
CA ALA A 165 -18.40 4.45 -8.68
C ALA A 165 -17.82 5.65 -9.40
N LEU A 166 -18.17 5.86 -10.68
CA LEU A 166 -17.72 7.03 -11.45
C LEU A 166 -18.20 8.34 -10.82
N LEU A 167 -19.47 8.40 -10.39
CA LEU A 167 -20.03 9.58 -9.73
C LEU A 167 -19.33 9.91 -8.40
N ALA A 168 -18.89 8.91 -7.65
CA ALA A 168 -18.15 9.12 -6.40
C ALA A 168 -16.80 9.82 -6.62
N LEU A 169 -16.19 9.67 -7.80
CA LEU A 169 -14.93 10.31 -8.18
C LEU A 169 -15.11 11.70 -8.80
N ASP A 170 -16.34 12.06 -9.18
CA ASP A 170 -16.64 13.38 -9.78
C ASP A 170 -16.71 14.46 -8.68
N ILE A 171 -15.57 14.78 -8.14
CA ILE A 171 -15.38 15.82 -7.12
C ILE A 171 -14.51 16.95 -7.67
N PRO A 172 -14.56 18.17 -7.11
CA PRO A 172 -13.79 19.31 -7.64
C PRO A 172 -12.28 19.05 -7.78
N ALA A 173 -11.73 18.12 -7.02
CA ALA A 173 -10.34 17.71 -7.10
C ALA A 173 -9.99 17.00 -8.42
N LEU A 174 -10.95 16.35 -9.08
CA LEU A 174 -10.75 15.66 -10.35
C LEU A 174 -10.21 16.59 -11.46
N HIS A 175 -10.51 17.88 -11.36
CA HIS A 175 -10.05 18.86 -12.35
C HIS A 175 -8.67 19.44 -12.04
N ARG A 176 -8.01 19.01 -10.96
CA ARG A 176 -6.67 19.49 -10.61
C ARG A 176 -5.59 18.62 -11.27
N PRO A 177 -4.59 19.26 -11.89
CA PRO A 177 -3.53 18.51 -12.58
C PRO A 177 -2.76 17.55 -11.67
N SER A 178 -2.62 17.87 -10.37
CA SER A 178 -1.83 17.10 -9.41
C SER A 178 -2.55 15.90 -8.81
N SER A 179 -3.85 15.68 -9.10
CA SER A 179 -4.64 14.60 -8.49
C SER A 179 -4.50 13.27 -9.27
N TYR A 180 -3.25 12.82 -9.53
CA TYR A 180 -2.97 11.66 -10.40
C TYR A 180 -3.68 10.38 -9.94
N ARG A 181 -3.74 10.09 -8.64
CA ARG A 181 -4.43 8.91 -8.11
C ARG A 181 -5.94 8.95 -8.37
N LEU A 182 -6.54 10.14 -8.28
CA LEU A 182 -7.95 10.33 -8.60
C LEU A 182 -8.20 10.21 -10.10
N HIS A 183 -7.30 10.76 -10.94
CA HIS A 183 -7.36 10.60 -12.40
C HIS A 183 -7.26 9.13 -12.79
N TYR A 184 -6.33 8.39 -12.18
CA TYR A 184 -6.18 6.96 -12.38
C TYR A 184 -7.46 6.18 -12.03
N ALA A 185 -7.99 6.39 -10.82
CA ALA A 185 -9.21 5.71 -10.37
C ALA A 185 -10.42 6.02 -11.28
N TYR A 186 -10.50 7.26 -11.78
CA TYR A 186 -11.53 7.68 -12.72
C TYR A 186 -11.38 6.98 -14.08
N ALA A 187 -10.16 6.93 -14.62
CA ALA A 187 -9.82 6.24 -15.85
C ALA A 187 -10.16 4.74 -15.78
N ASP A 188 -9.74 4.09 -14.71
CA ASP A 188 -9.98 2.66 -14.49
C ASP A 188 -11.48 2.33 -14.35
N THR A 189 -12.25 3.23 -13.72
CA THR A 189 -13.72 3.11 -13.66
C THR A 189 -14.38 3.32 -15.01
N LEU A 190 -13.89 4.27 -15.84
CA LEU A 190 -14.36 4.45 -17.21
C LEU A 190 -14.07 3.23 -18.07
N LEU A 191 -12.91 2.64 -17.92
CA LEU A 191 -12.53 1.43 -18.65
C LEU A 191 -13.45 0.26 -18.29
N ALA A 192 -13.77 0.08 -17.00
CA ALA A 192 -14.75 -0.91 -16.55
C ALA A 192 -16.17 -0.68 -17.13
N LEU A 193 -16.51 0.57 -17.45
CA LEU A 193 -17.76 0.94 -18.16
C LEU A 193 -17.68 0.76 -19.68
N GLY A 194 -16.56 0.27 -20.25
CA GLY A 194 -16.34 0.14 -21.69
C GLY A 194 -16.05 1.47 -22.41
N ARG A 195 -15.77 2.57 -21.68
CA ARG A 195 -15.52 3.91 -22.21
C ARG A 195 -14.02 4.13 -22.44
N ALA A 196 -13.40 3.28 -23.26
CA ALA A 196 -11.94 3.20 -23.45
C ALA A 196 -11.30 4.50 -23.91
N THR A 197 -11.93 5.23 -24.85
CA THR A 197 -11.38 6.51 -25.36
C THR A 197 -11.29 7.58 -24.26
N GLU A 198 -12.28 7.63 -23.38
CA GLU A 198 -12.28 8.56 -22.27
C GLU A 198 -11.30 8.11 -21.19
N ALA A 199 -11.26 6.81 -20.89
CA ALA A 199 -10.29 6.22 -19.97
C ALA A 199 -8.85 6.56 -20.38
N ARG A 200 -8.51 6.41 -21.66
CA ARG A 200 -7.20 6.78 -22.21
C ARG A 200 -6.84 8.24 -21.90
N THR A 201 -7.79 9.16 -22.08
CA THR A 201 -7.56 10.58 -21.78
C THR A 201 -7.21 10.82 -20.31
N TRP A 202 -7.86 10.10 -19.40
CA TRP A 202 -7.64 10.24 -17.97
C TRP A 202 -6.37 9.51 -17.49
N PHE A 203 -6.03 8.35 -18.07
CA PHE A 203 -4.72 7.72 -17.82
C PHE A 203 -3.57 8.60 -18.27
N THR A 204 -3.70 9.30 -19.43
CA THR A 204 -2.69 10.28 -19.86
C THR A 204 -2.49 11.40 -18.84
N ARG A 205 -3.57 11.89 -18.22
CA ARG A 205 -3.48 12.89 -17.15
C ARG A 205 -2.85 12.33 -15.86
N ALA A 206 -3.17 11.11 -15.53
CA ALA A 206 -2.58 10.43 -14.38
C ALA A 206 -1.07 10.26 -14.58
N ALA A 207 -0.63 9.68 -15.68
CA ALA A 207 0.78 9.47 -16.02
C ALA A 207 1.59 10.78 -16.08
N ALA A 208 0.99 11.85 -16.63
CA ALA A 208 1.67 13.16 -16.70
C ALA A 208 1.91 13.81 -15.33
N ALA A 209 1.12 13.45 -14.32
CA ALA A 209 1.21 14.01 -12.96
C ALA A 209 1.87 13.08 -11.95
N ASP A 210 1.99 11.80 -12.27
CA ASP A 210 2.62 10.77 -11.45
C ASP A 210 4.13 10.73 -11.71
N THR A 211 4.84 11.69 -11.13
CA THR A 211 6.30 11.84 -11.33
C THR A 211 7.12 10.73 -10.65
N ASP A 212 6.54 10.10 -9.66
CA ASP A 212 7.23 9.09 -8.84
C ASP A 212 6.88 7.65 -9.26
N GLY A 213 6.00 7.49 -10.27
CA GLY A 213 5.60 6.18 -10.78
C GLY A 213 4.84 5.33 -9.75
N GLU A 214 3.97 5.97 -8.96
CA GLU A 214 3.17 5.26 -7.96
C GLU A 214 2.00 4.47 -8.55
N THR A 215 1.65 4.73 -9.82
CA THR A 215 0.58 4.04 -10.56
C THR A 215 1.12 3.40 -11.83
N ASP A 216 0.44 2.38 -12.32
CA ASP A 216 0.71 1.72 -13.62
C ASP A 216 0.03 2.45 -14.80
N ALA A 217 -0.20 3.77 -14.70
CA ALA A 217 -0.93 4.55 -15.70
C ALA A 217 -0.30 4.49 -17.11
N LEU A 218 1.04 4.40 -17.20
CA LEU A 218 1.75 4.26 -18.46
C LEU A 218 1.51 2.87 -19.09
N GLU A 219 1.60 1.80 -18.31
CA GLU A 219 1.33 0.44 -18.76
C GLU A 219 -0.10 0.29 -19.26
N ARG A 220 -1.06 0.92 -18.54
CA ARG A 220 -2.48 0.93 -18.96
C ARG A 220 -2.69 1.68 -20.28
N LEU A 221 -1.90 2.72 -20.57
CA LEU A 221 -1.93 3.41 -21.87
C LEU A 221 -1.38 2.52 -22.97
N ASP A 222 -0.26 1.84 -22.73
CA ASP A 222 0.35 0.92 -23.69
C ASP A 222 -0.59 -0.23 -24.03
N GLU A 223 -1.28 -0.80 -23.03
CA GLU A 223 -2.33 -1.81 -23.25
C GLU A 223 -3.46 -1.29 -24.14
N LEU A 224 -3.96 -0.06 -23.89
CA LEU A 224 -5.04 0.55 -24.65
C LEU A 224 -4.63 0.92 -26.08
N ASP A 225 -3.35 1.25 -26.31
CA ASP A 225 -2.79 1.56 -27.62
C ASP A 225 -2.37 0.29 -28.40
N GLY A 226 -2.48 -0.90 -27.78
CA GLY A 226 -2.08 -2.18 -28.37
C GLY A 226 -0.57 -2.36 -28.46
N THR A 227 0.19 -1.61 -27.66
CA THR A 227 1.64 -1.74 -27.58
C THR A 227 1.99 -2.89 -26.64
N VAL A 228 2.57 -3.96 -27.19
CA VAL A 228 3.11 -5.06 -26.38
C VAL A 228 4.53 -4.67 -25.99
N VAL A 229 4.77 -4.40 -24.72
CA VAL A 229 6.13 -4.26 -24.19
C VAL A 229 6.72 -5.67 -24.07
N VAL A 230 7.63 -6.02 -24.99
CA VAL A 230 8.44 -7.25 -24.87
C VAL A 230 9.66 -6.89 -24.03
N ASP A 231 9.79 -7.50 -22.86
CA ASP A 231 11.01 -7.37 -22.06
C ASP A 231 12.14 -8.13 -22.77
N LEU A 232 13.00 -7.39 -23.46
CA LEU A 232 14.15 -7.95 -24.19
C LEU A 232 15.29 -8.39 -23.25
N LEU A 233 15.14 -8.26 -21.95
CA LEU A 233 16.18 -8.64 -20.98
C LEU A 233 16.01 -10.09 -20.47
N GLU A 234 14.86 -10.73 -20.64
CA GLU A 234 14.67 -12.13 -20.23
C GLU A 234 15.35 -13.13 -21.20
N ASP A 235 15.67 -12.76 -22.45
CA ASP A 235 16.25 -13.66 -23.46
C ASP A 235 17.79 -13.65 -23.46
N ALA A 236 18.46 -12.93 -22.57
CA ALA A 236 19.93 -12.80 -22.58
C ALA A 236 20.68 -13.93 -21.86
N ASP A 237 19.98 -14.83 -21.16
CA ASP A 237 20.60 -15.92 -20.38
C ASP A 237 20.45 -17.32 -21.01
N GLU A 238 19.91 -17.47 -22.23
CA GLU A 238 20.01 -18.74 -22.97
C GLU A 238 21.33 -18.78 -23.72
N ASP A 239 22.33 -19.30 -23.03
CA ASP A 239 23.63 -19.70 -23.60
C ASP A 239 23.41 -20.75 -24.72
N PRO A 240 23.82 -20.52 -25.98
CA PRO A 240 23.69 -21.52 -27.00
C PRO A 240 24.70 -22.63 -26.71
N GLN A 241 24.20 -23.72 -26.12
CA GLN A 241 24.99 -24.94 -25.98
C GLN A 241 25.47 -25.39 -27.36
N SER A 242 26.78 -25.29 -27.50
CA SER A 242 27.59 -25.84 -28.57
C SER A 242 27.21 -27.29 -28.87
N ASP A 243 26.61 -27.50 -30.04
CA ASP A 243 26.42 -28.80 -30.65
C ASP A 243 27.78 -29.25 -31.28
N GLU A 244 28.64 -29.83 -30.44
CA GLU A 244 29.81 -30.55 -30.90
C GLU A 244 29.39 -31.96 -31.31
N SER A 245 29.14 -32.15 -32.58
CA SER A 245 29.08 -33.47 -33.19
C SER A 245 30.48 -34.08 -33.28
N PRO A 246 30.76 -35.27 -32.77
CA PRO A 246 32.00 -35.97 -33.07
C PRO A 246 31.92 -36.64 -34.43
N THR A 247 32.75 -36.17 -35.34
CA THR A 247 33.17 -36.92 -36.53
C THR A 247 34.08 -38.03 -36.09
N GLU A 248 33.67 -39.27 -36.22
CA GLU A 248 34.60 -40.39 -36.31
C GLU A 248 34.48 -41.06 -37.69
N GLY A 249 35.58 -40.90 -38.40
CA GLY A 249 35.88 -41.71 -39.54
C GLY A 249 36.50 -43.04 -39.09
N GLY A 250 36.42 -44.03 -39.95
CA GLY A 250 37.05 -45.34 -39.80
C GLY A 250 36.57 -46.24 -40.91
N GLU A 251 37.27 -46.20 -42.03
CA GLU A 251 37.83 -47.24 -42.81
C GLU A 251 37.60 -48.66 -42.29
N ASP A 252 37.21 -49.58 -43.13
CA ASP A 252 37.97 -50.57 -43.91
C ASP A 252 37.10 -51.75 -44.38
N LEU A 253 37.11 -51.97 -45.65
CA LEU A 253 37.71 -53.13 -46.38
C LEU A 253 36.99 -54.48 -46.34
N GLU A 254 36.79 -54.95 -47.62
CA GLU A 254 36.85 -56.31 -48.07
C GLU A 254 35.67 -57.26 -47.76
N GLY A 255 35.15 -57.92 -48.82
CA GLY A 255 35.57 -58.90 -49.63
C GLY A 255 34.47 -59.57 -50.50
N ARG A 256 34.80 -59.77 -51.69
CA ARG A 256 34.14 -60.62 -52.66
C ARG A 256 34.19 -62.12 -52.27
N PRO A 257 33.55 -63.02 -53.02
CA PRO A 257 33.02 -62.96 -54.40
C PRO A 257 31.49 -63.08 -54.48
#